data_4aa26bf9278d237eb88163ef4fb61456
#
_entry.id   4aa26bf9278d237eb88163ef4fb61456
#
_cell.length_a   1.000
_cell.length_b   1.000
_cell.length_c   1.000
_cell.angle_alpha   90.00
_cell.angle_beta   90.00
_cell.angle_gamma   90.00
#
_symmetry.space_group_name_H-M   'P 1'
#
loop_
_entity.id
_entity.type
_entity.pdbx_description
1 polymer ?
#
loop_
_entity_poly.entity_id
_entity_poly.type
_entity_poly.pdbx_seq_one_letter_code
_entity_poly.pdbx_strand_id
1 'polypeptide(L)'
;MQLAANMNDSPISPIEDILEDARNGKPYILVDAEDRENEGDIIIPAQFATPDQINFMARHARGLICLAITGERARQLRLPPMAAENRTSMGTAFTVSIEAREGVTTGISAADRARTVQVASDPTKGADDIVSPGHVFPLVARDGGVLVRTGHTEAAVDISRMAGLTPAGVICEIMNDDGSMARMPDLIAFAQLHGLKIGTIADLIAYRRRTERFVERIMDTPFESVHGGPFRLMLYRNTIEGAEHIALVKGKIEAGKPTLVRMHQVDFAADILGHVEARQNYVPRALESISAHEGAGVTVFLRDPELQGLAERLAGVEKPAAVDRSIRNYGVGAQILLDLGVRDMIVMSSTRPNPAAL
;
A
#
# COMPACT_ATOMS: atom_id res chain seq x y z
N MET A 1 26.67 35.18 18.81
CA MET A 1 25.86 34.92 17.60
C MET A 1 25.51 33.43 17.63
N GLN A 2 24.38 33.13 18.30
CA GLN A 2 23.90 31.76 18.45
C GLN A 2 23.24 31.34 17.14
N LEU A 3 23.82 30.33 16.46
CA LEU A 3 23.19 29.61 15.37
C LEU A 3 21.99 28.87 15.95
N ALA A 4 20.80 29.24 15.48
CA ALA A 4 19.58 28.50 15.76
C ALA A 4 19.77 27.10 15.18
N ALA A 5 19.85 26.10 16.04
CA ALA A 5 19.75 24.70 15.62
C ALA A 5 18.35 24.47 15.04
N ASN A 6 18.29 24.19 13.75
CA ASN A 6 17.08 23.76 13.09
C ASN A 6 16.62 22.43 13.71
N MET A 7 15.45 22.45 14.36
CA MET A 7 14.78 21.28 14.93
C MET A 7 14.13 20.46 13.81
N ASN A 8 14.93 19.78 12.98
CA ASN A 8 14.48 18.70 12.11
C ASN A 8 15.67 17.76 11.83
N ASP A 9 16.14 17.11 12.91
CA ASP A 9 17.30 16.19 12.85
C ASP A 9 16.86 14.71 12.72
N SER A 10 15.71 14.45 12.09
CA SER A 10 15.37 13.08 11.70
C SER A 10 16.17 12.72 10.44
N PRO A 11 16.90 11.59 10.44
CA PRO A 11 17.57 11.10 9.25
C PRO A 11 16.57 10.63 8.17
N ILE A 12 15.28 10.48 8.55
CA ILE A 12 14.18 10.08 7.66
C ILE A 12 13.50 11.33 7.11
N SER A 13 13.41 11.41 5.81
CA SER A 13 12.74 12.50 5.08
C SER A 13 11.24 12.24 4.95
N PRO A 14 10.41 13.30 5.00
CA PRO A 14 8.98 13.19 4.66
C PRO A 14 8.77 12.63 3.24
N ILE A 15 7.67 11.93 3.03
CA ILE A 15 7.34 11.34 1.71
C ILE A 15 7.16 12.42 0.64
N GLU A 16 6.69 13.60 1.01
CA GLU A 16 6.58 14.75 0.12
C GLU A 16 7.93 15.11 -0.51
N ASP A 17 9.01 15.06 0.28
CA ASP A 17 10.38 15.34 -0.16
C ASP A 17 10.93 14.23 -1.07
N ILE A 18 10.58 12.97 -0.80
CA ILE A 18 10.89 11.82 -1.66
C ILE A 18 10.16 11.95 -3.01
N LEU A 19 8.89 12.35 -3.00
CA LEU A 19 8.11 12.60 -4.21
C LEU A 19 8.69 13.75 -5.04
N GLU A 20 9.21 14.78 -4.39
CA GLU A 20 9.88 15.90 -5.09
C GLU A 20 11.17 15.42 -5.76
N ASP A 21 12.01 14.65 -5.06
CA ASP A 21 13.21 14.08 -5.65
C ASP A 21 12.88 13.14 -6.82
N ALA A 22 11.85 12.31 -6.69
CA ALA A 22 11.36 11.46 -7.79
C ALA A 22 10.94 12.28 -9.02
N ARG A 23 10.18 13.38 -8.85
CA ARG A 23 9.78 14.28 -9.95
C ARG A 23 10.98 14.92 -10.64
N ASN A 24 12.02 15.22 -9.88
CA ASN A 24 13.24 15.85 -10.38
C ASN A 24 14.28 14.84 -10.91
N GLY A 25 13.95 13.54 -10.98
CA GLY A 25 14.83 12.49 -11.47
C GLY A 25 16.04 12.22 -10.56
N LYS A 26 15.92 12.54 -9.27
CA LYS A 26 16.94 12.22 -8.27
C LYS A 26 16.64 10.87 -7.64
N PRO A 27 17.65 10.01 -7.43
CA PRO A 27 17.49 8.79 -6.68
C PRO A 27 17.27 9.08 -5.20
N TYR A 28 16.58 8.17 -4.53
CA TYR A 28 16.29 8.19 -3.10
C TYR A 28 16.38 6.78 -2.53
N ILE A 29 16.42 6.67 -1.21
CA ILE A 29 16.42 5.39 -0.51
C ILE A 29 15.05 5.19 0.13
N LEU A 30 14.47 4.00 -0.01
CA LEU A 30 13.35 3.55 0.81
C LEU A 30 13.79 2.37 1.66
N VAL A 31 13.26 2.34 2.89
CA VAL A 31 13.51 1.27 3.86
C VAL A 31 12.20 0.60 4.20
N ASP A 32 12.17 -0.71 4.20
CA ASP A 32 11.02 -1.49 4.64
C ASP A 32 11.06 -1.80 6.15
N ALA A 33 10.04 -2.50 6.64
CA ALA A 33 9.90 -2.78 8.07
C ALA A 33 10.95 -3.80 8.57
N GLU A 34 11.37 -3.63 9.84
CA GLU A 34 12.38 -4.50 10.49
C GLU A 34 11.94 -5.98 10.53
N ASP A 35 10.65 -6.24 10.59
CA ASP A 35 10.05 -7.57 10.62
C ASP A 35 9.79 -8.16 9.22
N ARG A 36 10.16 -7.44 8.14
CA ARG A 36 10.06 -7.91 6.76
C ARG A 36 11.44 -8.30 6.21
N GLU A 37 12.09 -7.48 5.39
CA GLU A 37 13.46 -7.68 4.88
C GLU A 37 14.47 -6.88 5.70
N ASN A 38 14.00 -5.77 6.30
CA ASN A 38 14.83 -4.79 7.00
C ASN A 38 15.98 -4.28 6.13
N GLU A 39 15.67 -3.94 4.89
CA GLU A 39 16.62 -3.53 3.87
C GLU A 39 16.32 -2.12 3.35
N GLY A 40 17.28 -1.52 2.70
CA GLY A 40 17.14 -0.26 1.99
C GLY A 40 17.54 -0.39 0.54
N ASP A 41 16.65 0.06 -0.35
CA ASP A 41 16.90 0.10 -1.79
C ASP A 41 17.13 1.52 -2.25
N ILE A 42 18.11 1.70 -3.16
CA ILE A 42 18.15 2.88 -4.02
C ILE A 42 17.06 2.74 -5.07
N ILE A 43 16.24 3.77 -5.18
CA ILE A 43 15.13 3.81 -6.14
C ILE A 43 15.25 5.05 -7.02
N ILE A 44 14.94 4.88 -8.31
CA ILE A 44 14.75 5.98 -9.26
C ILE A 44 13.59 5.66 -10.20
N PRO A 45 12.71 6.63 -10.54
CA PRO A 45 11.70 6.40 -11.56
C PRO A 45 12.34 5.95 -12.89
N ALA A 46 11.77 4.94 -13.53
CA ALA A 46 12.39 4.27 -14.67
C ALA A 46 12.74 5.21 -15.84
N GLN A 47 11.92 6.25 -16.07
CA GLN A 47 12.18 7.23 -17.13
C GLN A 47 13.43 8.09 -16.91
N PHE A 48 13.96 8.13 -15.68
CA PHE A 48 15.20 8.82 -15.32
C PHE A 48 16.39 7.88 -15.09
N ALA A 49 16.23 6.58 -15.36
CA ALA A 49 17.30 5.57 -15.24
C ALA A 49 18.32 5.74 -16.38
N THR A 50 19.21 6.72 -16.22
CA THR A 50 20.34 6.95 -17.14
C THR A 50 21.46 5.94 -16.93
N PRO A 51 22.42 5.81 -17.88
CA PRO A 51 23.61 4.99 -17.67
C PRO A 51 24.37 5.33 -16.39
N ASP A 52 24.46 6.61 -16.02
CA ASP A 52 25.13 7.06 -14.79
C ASP A 52 24.41 6.56 -13.54
N GLN A 53 23.06 6.57 -13.53
CA GLN A 53 22.26 6.06 -12.42
C GLN A 53 22.40 4.54 -12.27
N ILE A 54 22.36 3.79 -13.37
CA ILE A 54 22.58 2.34 -13.37
C ILE A 54 24.00 2.02 -12.89
N ASN A 55 25.00 2.78 -13.34
CA ASN A 55 26.38 2.61 -12.90
C ASN A 55 26.55 2.95 -11.41
N PHE A 56 25.86 3.99 -10.92
CA PHE A 56 25.85 4.34 -9.50
C PHE A 56 25.31 3.20 -8.64
N MET A 57 24.16 2.63 -9.02
CA MET A 57 23.57 1.47 -8.34
C MET A 57 24.51 0.27 -8.36
N ALA A 58 25.05 -0.09 -9.52
CA ALA A 58 25.95 -1.24 -9.66
C ALA A 58 27.23 -1.07 -8.82
N ARG A 59 27.79 0.13 -8.78
CA ARG A 59 29.05 0.42 -8.10
C ARG A 59 28.90 0.57 -6.60
N HIS A 60 27.86 1.25 -6.14
CA HIS A 60 27.73 1.69 -4.75
C HIS A 60 26.70 0.87 -3.97
N ALA A 61 25.56 0.53 -4.57
CA ALA A 61 24.56 -0.31 -3.91
C ALA A 61 24.90 -1.80 -3.99
N ARG A 62 25.39 -2.31 -5.13
CA ARG A 62 25.86 -3.70 -5.36
C ARG A 62 24.77 -4.77 -5.35
N GLY A 63 23.52 -4.40 -5.12
CA GLY A 63 22.35 -5.27 -5.18
C GLY A 63 21.98 -5.69 -6.60
N LEU A 64 20.87 -6.39 -6.73
CA LEU A 64 20.32 -6.77 -8.02
C LEU A 64 19.51 -5.60 -8.61
N ILE A 65 19.97 -5.06 -9.74
CA ILE A 65 19.23 -3.98 -10.41
C ILE A 65 18.00 -4.57 -11.08
N CYS A 66 16.83 -4.24 -10.54
CA CYS A 66 15.52 -4.72 -10.97
C CYS A 66 14.66 -3.57 -11.51
N LEU A 67 13.71 -3.90 -12.40
CA LEU A 67 12.74 -2.97 -12.95
C LEU A 67 11.35 -3.28 -12.39
N ALA A 68 10.87 -2.50 -11.43
CA ALA A 68 9.51 -2.58 -10.91
C ALA A 68 8.53 -2.00 -11.94
N ILE A 69 7.51 -2.77 -12.31
CA ILE A 69 6.47 -2.41 -13.28
C ILE A 69 5.09 -2.83 -12.80
N THR A 70 4.04 -2.23 -13.38
CA THR A 70 2.66 -2.66 -13.12
C THR A 70 2.34 -4.00 -13.78
N GLY A 71 1.31 -4.71 -13.25
CA GLY A 71 0.79 -5.92 -13.89
C GLY A 71 0.26 -5.67 -15.31
N GLU A 72 -0.29 -4.49 -15.56
CA GLU A 72 -0.71 -4.07 -16.91
C GLU A 72 0.48 -3.99 -17.86
N ARG A 73 1.58 -3.32 -17.42
CA ARG A 73 2.79 -3.20 -18.24
C ARG A 73 3.42 -4.56 -18.54
N ALA A 74 3.48 -5.45 -17.55
CA ALA A 74 3.96 -6.82 -17.74
C ALA A 74 3.13 -7.58 -18.80
N ARG A 75 1.80 -7.42 -18.80
CA ARG A 75 0.91 -8.01 -19.83
C ARG A 75 1.16 -7.43 -21.22
N GLN A 76 1.32 -6.09 -21.34
CA GLN A 76 1.63 -5.43 -22.62
C GLN A 76 2.96 -5.94 -23.21
N LEU A 77 3.96 -6.15 -22.37
CA LEU A 77 5.26 -6.71 -22.74
C LEU A 77 5.24 -8.24 -22.89
N ARG A 78 4.12 -8.92 -22.60
CA ARG A 78 3.97 -10.39 -22.64
C ARG A 78 5.01 -11.12 -21.79
N LEU A 79 5.30 -10.60 -20.60
CA LEU A 79 6.29 -11.19 -19.71
C LEU A 79 5.68 -12.31 -18.86
N PRO A 80 6.07 -13.57 -19.04
CA PRO A 80 5.68 -14.65 -18.17
C PRO A 80 6.44 -14.58 -16.84
N PRO A 81 5.89 -15.17 -15.76
CA PRO A 81 6.64 -15.37 -14.53
C PRO A 81 7.94 -16.14 -14.77
N MET A 82 8.98 -15.81 -14.01
CA MET A 82 10.29 -16.49 -14.10
C MET A 82 10.20 -17.97 -13.72
N ALA A 83 9.30 -18.30 -12.79
CA ALA A 83 9.03 -19.66 -12.35
C ALA A 83 7.53 -19.97 -12.43
N ALA A 84 7.18 -21.21 -12.80
CA ALA A 84 5.79 -21.67 -12.85
C ALA A 84 5.12 -21.61 -11.45
N GLU A 85 5.88 -21.86 -10.40
CA GLU A 85 5.46 -21.76 -9.02
C GLU A 85 6.45 -20.88 -8.24
N ASN A 86 5.95 -19.79 -7.67
CA ASN A 86 6.78 -18.90 -6.84
C ASN A 86 6.85 -19.46 -5.41
N ARG A 87 8.03 -19.92 -4.99
CA ARG A 87 8.31 -20.47 -3.67
C ARG A 87 9.16 -19.54 -2.79
N THR A 88 9.37 -18.30 -3.21
CA THR A 88 10.15 -17.34 -2.42
C THR A 88 9.38 -16.92 -1.17
N SER A 89 10.09 -16.75 -0.05
CA SER A 89 9.49 -16.37 1.25
C SER A 89 8.69 -15.05 1.16
N MET A 90 9.20 -14.10 0.38
CA MET A 90 8.59 -12.76 0.21
C MET A 90 7.62 -12.68 -0.96
N GLY A 91 7.49 -13.74 -1.77
CA GLY A 91 6.58 -13.80 -2.91
C GLY A 91 6.87 -12.76 -4.00
N THR A 92 8.14 -12.31 -4.13
CA THR A 92 8.54 -11.33 -5.14
C THR A 92 8.26 -11.85 -6.55
N ALA A 93 7.49 -11.11 -7.32
CA ALA A 93 6.95 -11.55 -8.60
C ALA A 93 7.94 -11.26 -9.75
N PHE A 94 9.03 -12.01 -9.79
CA PHE A 94 9.96 -11.98 -10.91
C PHE A 94 9.30 -12.47 -12.20
N THR A 95 9.57 -11.75 -13.28
CA THR A 95 9.34 -12.25 -14.65
C THR A 95 10.65 -12.78 -15.25
N VAL A 96 10.57 -13.36 -16.45
CA VAL A 96 11.76 -13.64 -17.22
C VAL A 96 12.60 -12.38 -17.39
N SER A 97 13.92 -12.51 -17.37
CA SER A 97 14.83 -11.38 -17.62
C SER A 97 14.74 -10.91 -19.07
N ILE A 98 14.98 -9.64 -19.29
CA ILE A 98 14.79 -8.98 -20.58
C ILE A 98 16.00 -8.18 -21.04
N GLU A 99 16.01 -7.91 -22.36
CA GLU A 99 16.91 -6.99 -23.02
C GLU A 99 16.14 -6.16 -24.03
N ALA A 100 16.55 -4.90 -24.29
CA ALA A 100 16.06 -4.18 -25.46
C ALA A 100 16.48 -4.90 -26.73
N ARG A 101 15.57 -5.03 -27.72
CA ARG A 101 15.88 -5.68 -29.00
C ARG A 101 16.94 -4.91 -29.78
N GLU A 102 16.94 -3.57 -29.65
CA GLU A 102 17.82 -2.68 -30.40
C GLU A 102 18.49 -1.65 -29.48
N GLY A 103 19.71 -1.25 -29.86
CA GLY A 103 20.46 -0.21 -29.15
C GLY A 103 21.23 -0.72 -27.94
N VAL A 104 21.49 -2.02 -27.87
CA VAL A 104 22.32 -2.69 -26.87
C VAL A 104 23.46 -3.48 -27.54
N THR A 105 24.50 -3.77 -26.78
CA THR A 105 25.63 -4.60 -27.20
C THR A 105 25.53 -6.01 -26.62
N THR A 106 26.18 -6.25 -25.48
CA THR A 106 26.10 -7.52 -24.74
C THR A 106 25.04 -7.51 -23.62
N GLY A 107 24.41 -6.37 -23.39
CA GLY A 107 23.29 -6.21 -22.45
C GLY A 107 23.66 -5.84 -21.04
N ILE A 108 24.83 -6.26 -20.54
CA ILE A 108 25.21 -6.09 -19.13
C ILE A 108 25.75 -4.70 -18.79
N SER A 109 26.22 -3.91 -19.77
CA SER A 109 26.76 -2.58 -19.47
C SER A 109 25.71 -1.67 -18.86
N ALA A 110 26.15 -0.63 -18.11
CA ALA A 110 25.23 0.34 -17.56
C ALA A 110 24.40 1.03 -18.65
N ALA A 111 24.98 1.29 -19.82
CA ALA A 111 24.30 1.87 -20.96
C ALA A 111 23.24 0.90 -21.54
N ASP A 112 23.57 -0.37 -21.71
CA ASP A 112 22.64 -1.37 -22.23
C ASP A 112 21.46 -1.61 -21.30
N ARG A 113 21.71 -1.71 -19.98
CA ARG A 113 20.64 -1.86 -18.98
C ARG A 113 19.76 -0.63 -18.91
N ALA A 114 20.33 0.58 -18.93
CA ALA A 114 19.57 1.82 -19.00
C ALA A 114 18.68 1.85 -20.25
N ARG A 115 19.22 1.45 -21.41
CA ARG A 115 18.46 1.34 -22.67
C ARG A 115 17.29 0.36 -22.52
N THR A 116 17.53 -0.80 -21.92
CA THR A 116 16.50 -1.83 -21.70
C THR A 116 15.39 -1.31 -20.78
N VAL A 117 15.76 -0.63 -19.68
CA VAL A 117 14.80 0.01 -18.76
C VAL A 117 13.95 1.03 -19.50
N GLN A 118 14.56 1.93 -20.30
CA GLN A 118 13.85 2.93 -21.07
C GLN A 118 12.84 2.31 -22.04
N VAL A 119 13.24 1.29 -22.80
CA VAL A 119 12.34 0.58 -23.74
C VAL A 119 11.22 -0.13 -22.98
N ALA A 120 11.55 -0.85 -21.92
CA ALA A 120 10.55 -1.60 -21.16
C ALA A 120 9.56 -0.71 -20.39
N SER A 121 9.92 0.52 -20.02
CA SER A 121 9.03 1.47 -19.34
C SER A 121 8.26 2.41 -20.28
N ASP A 122 8.67 2.54 -21.54
CA ASP A 122 8.02 3.42 -22.53
C ASP A 122 6.65 2.85 -22.94
N PRO A 123 5.53 3.56 -22.68
CA PRO A 123 4.19 3.07 -23.00
C PRO A 123 3.93 2.92 -24.52
N THR A 124 4.75 3.53 -25.37
CA THR A 124 4.64 3.42 -26.83
C THR A 124 5.32 2.16 -27.37
N LYS A 125 6.11 1.45 -26.55
CA LYS A 125 6.84 0.24 -26.88
C LYS A 125 6.06 -1.01 -26.43
N GLY A 126 6.32 -2.14 -27.08
CA GLY A 126 5.62 -3.40 -26.83
C GLY A 126 6.55 -4.61 -26.71
N ALA A 127 5.95 -5.80 -26.74
CA ALA A 127 6.67 -7.07 -26.63
C ALA A 127 7.71 -7.27 -27.75
N ASP A 128 7.49 -6.67 -28.92
CA ASP A 128 8.39 -6.80 -30.07
C ASP A 128 9.65 -5.91 -29.95
N ASP A 129 9.67 -4.96 -28.99
CA ASP A 129 10.82 -4.07 -28.73
C ASP A 129 11.80 -4.66 -27.70
N ILE A 130 11.47 -5.80 -27.11
CA ILE A 130 12.30 -6.49 -26.11
C ILE A 130 12.58 -7.93 -26.54
N VAL A 131 13.60 -8.53 -25.96
CA VAL A 131 13.94 -9.95 -26.09
C VAL A 131 14.18 -10.55 -24.70
N SER A 132 14.10 -11.87 -24.60
CA SER A 132 14.38 -12.64 -23.37
C SER A 132 15.20 -13.88 -23.76
N PRO A 133 16.15 -14.33 -22.92
CA PRO A 133 16.59 -13.72 -21.66
C PRO A 133 17.44 -12.45 -21.86
N GLY A 134 17.74 -11.74 -20.76
CA GLY A 134 18.56 -10.53 -20.76
C GLY A 134 19.13 -10.22 -19.37
N HIS A 135 19.57 -8.97 -19.17
CA HIS A 135 20.30 -8.53 -17.98
C HIS A 135 19.52 -7.53 -17.10
N VAL A 136 18.24 -7.28 -17.41
CA VAL A 136 17.30 -6.54 -16.56
C VAL A 136 16.21 -7.49 -16.10
N PHE A 137 15.86 -7.43 -14.81
CA PHE A 137 14.92 -8.33 -14.15
C PHE A 137 13.64 -7.54 -13.80
N PRO A 138 12.54 -7.68 -14.59
CA PRO A 138 11.28 -7.05 -14.25
C PRO A 138 10.61 -7.74 -13.06
N LEU A 139 10.10 -6.91 -12.15
CA LEU A 139 9.30 -7.30 -11.00
C LEU A 139 7.90 -6.71 -11.15
N VAL A 140 6.88 -7.54 -10.96
CA VAL A 140 5.48 -7.11 -11.10
C VAL A 140 4.94 -6.67 -9.75
N ALA A 141 4.66 -5.38 -9.61
CA ALA A 141 4.00 -4.84 -8.44
C ALA A 141 2.56 -5.38 -8.32
N ARG A 142 2.10 -5.63 -7.09
CA ARG A 142 0.71 -5.98 -6.82
C ARG A 142 -0.20 -4.80 -7.11
N ASP A 143 -1.37 -5.06 -7.71
CA ASP A 143 -2.41 -4.05 -7.85
C ASP A 143 -2.80 -3.55 -6.44
N GLY A 144 -2.94 -2.22 -6.30
CA GLY A 144 -3.09 -1.56 -5.00
C GLY A 144 -1.77 -1.10 -4.35
N GLY A 145 -0.61 -1.54 -4.87
CA GLY A 145 0.72 -1.07 -4.45
C GLY A 145 1.05 -1.40 -2.99
N VAL A 146 1.72 -0.45 -2.30
CA VAL A 146 2.15 -0.65 -0.90
C VAL A 146 0.99 -0.87 0.08
N LEU A 147 -0.24 -0.55 -0.29
CA LEU A 147 -1.42 -0.83 0.54
C LEU A 147 -1.80 -2.32 0.55
N VAL A 148 -1.30 -3.09 -0.43
CA VAL A 148 -1.54 -4.54 -0.56
C VAL A 148 -0.28 -5.34 -0.19
N ARG A 149 0.88 -4.94 -0.69
CA ARG A 149 2.17 -5.56 -0.37
C ARG A 149 3.22 -4.50 -0.07
N THR A 150 3.76 -4.53 1.14
CA THR A 150 4.65 -3.50 1.70
C THR A 150 6.11 -3.63 1.23
N GLY A 151 6.33 -3.88 -0.07
CA GLY A 151 7.65 -4.12 -0.66
C GLY A 151 8.17 -2.96 -1.50
N HIS A 152 9.49 -2.94 -1.74
CA HIS A 152 10.19 -1.95 -2.55
C HIS A 152 9.67 -1.91 -4.00
N THR A 153 9.26 -3.06 -4.56
CA THR A 153 8.64 -3.16 -5.88
C THR A 153 7.39 -2.30 -6.00
N GLU A 154 6.47 -2.46 -5.04
CA GLU A 154 5.23 -1.69 -4.97
C GLU A 154 5.50 -0.22 -4.70
N ALA A 155 6.44 0.07 -3.79
CA ALA A 155 6.82 1.44 -3.42
C ALA A 155 7.41 2.22 -4.61
N ALA A 156 8.26 1.60 -5.42
CA ALA A 156 8.84 2.24 -6.59
C ALA A 156 7.78 2.62 -7.64
N VAL A 157 6.81 1.73 -7.89
CA VAL A 157 5.69 1.98 -8.81
C VAL A 157 4.77 3.07 -8.25
N ASP A 158 4.44 3.02 -6.96
CA ASP A 158 3.56 3.99 -6.31
C ASP A 158 4.15 5.40 -6.32
N ILE A 159 5.42 5.56 -5.90
CA ILE A 159 6.07 6.87 -5.90
C ILE A 159 6.16 7.43 -7.32
N SER A 160 6.52 6.60 -8.31
CA SER A 160 6.54 7.05 -9.71
C SER A 160 5.16 7.55 -10.16
N ARG A 161 4.10 6.79 -9.89
CA ARG A 161 2.72 7.16 -10.18
C ARG A 161 2.29 8.46 -9.47
N MET A 162 2.59 8.58 -8.17
CA MET A 162 2.22 9.75 -7.36
C MET A 162 3.03 10.99 -7.73
N ALA A 163 4.24 10.81 -8.26
CA ALA A 163 5.05 11.87 -8.84
C ALA A 163 4.51 12.36 -10.21
N GLY A 164 3.49 11.69 -10.78
CA GLY A 164 2.94 12.01 -12.11
C GLY A 164 3.78 11.46 -13.27
N LEU A 165 4.60 10.45 -13.00
CA LEU A 165 5.52 9.82 -13.94
C LEU A 165 4.97 8.47 -14.44
N THR A 166 5.64 7.85 -15.41
CA THR A 166 5.34 6.46 -15.78
C THR A 166 5.44 5.56 -14.54
N PRO A 167 4.41 4.74 -14.22
CA PRO A 167 4.39 3.91 -13.01
C PRO A 167 5.35 2.72 -13.13
N ALA A 168 6.64 3.03 -13.13
CA ALA A 168 7.75 2.11 -13.17
C ALA A 168 8.97 2.72 -12.48
N GLY A 169 9.76 1.91 -11.79
CA GLY A 169 10.97 2.35 -11.09
C GLY A 169 12.08 1.31 -11.15
N VAL A 170 13.33 1.76 -11.15
CA VAL A 170 14.49 0.89 -10.96
C VAL A 170 14.81 0.85 -9.49
N ILE A 171 15.02 -0.34 -8.95
CA ILE A 171 15.35 -0.59 -7.57
C ILE A 171 16.66 -1.39 -7.47
N CYS A 172 17.41 -1.18 -6.42
CA CYS A 172 18.64 -1.91 -6.16
C CYS A 172 18.94 -1.89 -4.66
N GLU A 173 19.05 -3.07 -4.06
CA GLU A 173 19.36 -3.24 -2.64
C GLU A 173 20.76 -2.70 -2.31
N ILE A 174 20.95 -2.13 -1.12
CA ILE A 174 22.22 -1.60 -0.65
C ILE A 174 22.92 -2.64 0.23
N MET A 175 24.12 -3.00 -0.18
CA MET A 175 25.01 -3.89 0.57
C MET A 175 26.23 -3.16 1.11
N ASN A 176 26.71 -3.59 2.26
CA ASN A 176 27.99 -3.20 2.86
C ASN A 176 29.18 -3.74 2.03
N ASP A 177 30.37 -3.24 2.32
CA ASP A 177 31.60 -3.65 1.62
C ASP A 177 31.95 -5.12 1.82
N ASP A 178 31.53 -5.71 2.93
CA ASP A 178 31.71 -7.13 3.25
C ASP A 178 30.67 -8.04 2.60
N GLY A 179 29.69 -7.46 1.86
CA GLY A 179 28.62 -8.19 1.19
C GLY A 179 27.37 -8.45 2.08
N SER A 180 27.37 -8.02 3.33
CA SER A 180 26.17 -8.04 4.17
C SER A 180 25.18 -6.94 3.75
N MET A 181 23.89 -7.12 4.08
CA MET A 181 22.89 -6.11 3.77
C MET A 181 23.04 -4.91 4.68
N ALA A 182 23.04 -3.70 4.11
CA ALA A 182 23.04 -2.46 4.87
C ALA A 182 21.74 -2.30 5.68
N ARG A 183 21.89 -1.89 6.94
CA ARG A 183 20.77 -1.62 7.85
C ARG A 183 20.68 -0.12 8.13
N MET A 184 19.65 0.33 8.85
CA MET A 184 19.39 1.76 9.03
C MET A 184 20.64 2.60 9.40
N PRO A 185 21.52 2.19 10.32
CA PRO A 185 22.73 2.97 10.61
C PRO A 185 23.67 3.12 9.41
N ASP A 186 23.84 2.05 8.62
CA ASP A 186 24.67 2.02 7.42
C ASP A 186 24.04 2.85 6.31
N LEU A 187 22.70 2.75 6.15
CA LEU A 187 21.92 3.49 5.18
C LEU A 187 21.96 5.00 5.42
N ILE A 188 21.95 5.44 6.68
CA ILE A 188 22.11 6.85 7.04
C ILE A 188 23.49 7.35 6.61
N ALA A 189 24.56 6.60 6.91
CA ALA A 189 25.92 6.96 6.49
C ALA A 189 26.04 6.99 4.96
N PHE A 190 25.47 6.02 4.28
CA PHE A 190 25.44 5.96 2.82
C PHE A 190 24.70 7.15 2.20
N ALA A 191 23.51 7.48 2.73
CA ALA A 191 22.71 8.59 2.26
C ALA A 191 23.43 9.94 2.44
N GLN A 192 24.09 10.15 3.60
CA GLN A 192 24.89 11.35 3.85
C GLN A 192 26.08 11.46 2.89
N LEU A 193 26.78 10.34 2.64
CA LEU A 193 27.92 10.30 1.73
C LEU A 193 27.54 10.66 0.29
N HIS A 194 26.36 10.22 -0.15
CA HIS A 194 25.93 10.37 -1.54
C HIS A 194 24.88 11.47 -1.75
N GLY A 195 24.47 12.19 -0.69
CA GLY A 195 23.48 13.26 -0.77
C GLY A 195 22.08 12.77 -1.14
N LEU A 196 21.71 11.57 -0.66
CA LEU A 196 20.39 10.96 -0.90
C LEU A 196 19.45 11.18 0.28
N LYS A 197 18.16 11.23 0.02
CA LYS A 197 17.13 11.21 1.06
C LYS A 197 16.74 9.77 1.39
N ILE A 198 16.34 9.53 2.64
CA ILE A 198 15.80 8.26 3.11
C ILE A 198 14.34 8.46 3.48
N GLY A 199 13.45 7.64 2.93
CA GLY A 199 12.06 7.49 3.38
C GLY A 199 11.79 6.07 3.86
N THR A 200 10.62 5.86 4.48
CA THR A 200 10.16 4.52 4.85
C THR A 200 8.92 4.11 4.06
N ILE A 201 8.76 2.82 3.80
CA ILE A 201 7.54 2.28 3.19
C ILE A 201 6.34 2.48 4.14
N ALA A 202 6.57 2.46 5.45
CA ALA A 202 5.53 2.74 6.45
C ALA A 202 4.97 4.17 6.31
N ASP A 203 5.84 5.18 6.14
CA ASP A 203 5.42 6.56 5.91
C ASP A 203 4.70 6.73 4.56
N LEU A 204 5.13 6.01 3.52
CA LEU A 204 4.45 6.00 2.23
C LEU A 204 3.03 5.43 2.35
N ILE A 205 2.85 4.36 3.10
CA ILE A 205 1.53 3.79 3.40
C ILE A 205 0.65 4.81 4.14
N ALA A 206 1.19 5.45 5.19
CA ALA A 206 0.48 6.47 5.93
C ALA A 206 0.09 7.67 5.05
N TYR A 207 1.01 8.10 4.19
CA TYR A 207 0.78 9.18 3.23
C TYR A 207 -0.34 8.83 2.25
N ARG A 208 -0.31 7.65 1.62
CA ARG A 208 -1.35 7.20 0.69
C ARG A 208 -2.73 7.10 1.36
N ARG A 209 -2.78 6.54 2.59
CA ARG A 209 -4.03 6.45 3.37
C ARG A 209 -4.64 7.81 3.67
N ARG A 210 -3.81 8.85 3.86
CA ARG A 210 -4.25 10.22 4.13
C ARG A 210 -4.68 10.97 2.87
N THR A 211 -4.03 10.73 1.75
CA THR A 211 -4.19 11.55 0.53
C THR A 211 -5.03 10.91 -0.56
N GLU A 212 -5.11 9.58 -0.62
CA GLU A 212 -5.88 8.88 -1.65
C GLU A 212 -7.26 8.49 -1.14
N ARG A 213 -8.24 8.57 -2.04
CA ARG A 213 -9.58 8.01 -1.82
C ARG A 213 -9.65 6.65 -2.51
N PHE A 214 -9.90 5.62 -1.73
CA PHE A 214 -10.05 4.24 -2.22
C PHE A 214 -11.41 3.62 -1.87
N VAL A 215 -12.35 4.46 -1.45
CA VAL A 215 -13.74 4.06 -1.14
C VAL A 215 -14.68 4.81 -2.05
N GLU A 216 -15.48 4.07 -2.81
CA GLU A 216 -16.48 4.57 -3.75
C GLU A 216 -17.88 4.15 -3.28
N ARG A 217 -18.81 5.11 -3.20
CA ARG A 217 -20.23 4.82 -2.95
C ARG A 217 -20.86 4.32 -4.24
N ILE A 218 -21.33 3.08 -4.26
CA ILE A 218 -21.93 2.44 -5.45
C ILE A 218 -23.44 2.29 -5.37
N MET A 219 -24.03 2.43 -4.17
CA MET A 219 -25.48 2.36 -3.97
C MET A 219 -25.91 3.23 -2.79
N ASP A 220 -27.15 3.72 -2.87
CA ASP A 220 -27.81 4.49 -1.83
C ASP A 220 -29.32 4.25 -1.95
N THR A 221 -29.92 3.53 -0.97
CA THR A 221 -31.32 3.09 -1.04
C THR A 221 -31.96 3.04 0.35
N PRO A 222 -33.29 3.22 0.46
CA PRO A 222 -34.03 2.92 1.70
C PRO A 222 -33.87 1.45 2.10
N PHE A 223 -33.78 1.18 3.38
CA PHE A 223 -33.66 -0.15 3.95
C PHE A 223 -34.46 -0.26 5.25
N GLU A 224 -35.27 -1.29 5.36
CA GLU A 224 -36.05 -1.59 6.56
C GLU A 224 -35.40 -2.76 7.30
N SER A 225 -35.02 -2.57 8.56
CA SER A 225 -34.42 -3.60 9.40
C SER A 225 -35.41 -4.06 10.46
N VAL A 226 -35.46 -5.36 10.71
CA VAL A 226 -36.21 -5.92 11.87
C VAL A 226 -35.59 -5.47 13.20
N HIS A 227 -34.35 -4.98 13.17
CA HIS A 227 -33.61 -4.45 14.31
C HIS A 227 -33.50 -2.93 14.18
N GLY A 228 -34.48 -2.19 14.68
CA GLY A 228 -34.45 -0.72 14.76
C GLY A 228 -35.21 0.03 13.66
N GLY A 229 -35.88 -0.67 12.70
CA GLY A 229 -36.78 -0.04 11.71
C GLY A 229 -36.05 0.58 10.51
N PRO A 230 -36.49 1.80 10.08
CA PRO A 230 -36.04 2.40 8.85
C PRO A 230 -34.62 3.00 8.94
N PHE A 231 -33.81 2.63 7.97
CA PHE A 231 -32.45 3.15 7.71
C PHE A 231 -32.32 3.54 6.22
N ARG A 232 -31.25 4.21 5.92
CA ARG A 232 -30.73 4.39 4.57
C ARG A 232 -29.49 3.53 4.43
N LEU A 233 -29.48 2.58 3.47
CA LEU A 233 -28.37 1.70 3.18
C LEU A 233 -27.50 2.32 2.11
N MET A 234 -26.22 2.46 2.39
CA MET A 234 -25.21 2.84 1.42
C MET A 234 -24.21 1.71 1.26
N LEU A 235 -23.96 1.32 0.01
CA LEU A 235 -22.96 0.32 -0.33
C LEU A 235 -21.72 1.02 -0.87
N TYR A 236 -20.58 0.65 -0.31
CA TYR A 236 -19.29 1.17 -0.67
C TYR A 236 -18.40 0.06 -1.21
N ARG A 237 -17.63 0.36 -2.26
CA ARG A 237 -16.60 -0.52 -2.79
C ARG A 237 -15.22 0.03 -2.45
N ASN A 238 -14.36 -0.81 -1.88
CA ASN A 238 -12.93 -0.55 -1.81
C ASN A 238 -12.33 -0.81 -3.18
N THR A 239 -11.81 0.23 -3.84
CA THR A 239 -11.28 0.15 -5.21
C THR A 239 -9.94 -0.59 -5.30
N ILE A 240 -9.28 -0.82 -4.16
CA ILE A 240 -7.99 -1.54 -4.08
C ILE A 240 -8.24 -3.05 -4.00
N GLU A 241 -9.10 -3.47 -3.08
CA GLU A 241 -9.33 -4.89 -2.76
C GLU A 241 -10.61 -5.45 -3.39
N GLY A 242 -11.44 -4.58 -3.98
CA GLY A 242 -12.75 -4.96 -4.53
C GLY A 242 -13.79 -5.33 -3.47
N ALA A 243 -13.45 -5.22 -2.19
CA ALA A 243 -14.36 -5.52 -1.09
C ALA A 243 -15.52 -4.53 -1.03
N GLU A 244 -16.70 -5.04 -0.71
CA GLU A 244 -17.88 -4.19 -0.51
C GLU A 244 -18.21 -4.07 0.97
N HIS A 245 -18.46 -2.83 1.41
CA HIS A 245 -18.77 -2.45 2.78
C HIS A 245 -20.15 -1.79 2.83
N ILE A 246 -20.84 -1.90 3.95
CA ILE A 246 -22.19 -1.38 4.11
C ILE A 246 -22.20 -0.32 5.20
N ALA A 247 -22.88 0.81 4.96
CA ALA A 247 -23.26 1.74 6.00
C ALA A 247 -24.79 1.80 6.11
N LEU A 248 -25.33 1.62 7.33
CA LEU A 248 -26.72 1.90 7.65
C LEU A 248 -26.79 3.23 8.40
N VAL A 249 -27.51 4.17 7.83
CA VAL A 249 -27.62 5.54 8.35
C VAL A 249 -29.05 5.79 8.82
N LYS A 250 -29.18 6.29 10.06
CA LYS A 250 -30.43 6.76 10.64
C LYS A 250 -30.41 8.28 10.79
N GLY A 251 -31.44 8.93 10.32
CA GLY A 251 -31.56 10.38 10.40
C GLY A 251 -30.69 11.15 9.42
N LYS A 252 -30.54 12.45 9.62
CA LYS A 252 -29.74 13.34 8.78
C LYS A 252 -28.46 13.73 9.50
N ILE A 253 -27.31 13.43 8.90
CA ILE A 253 -26.02 13.86 9.42
C ILE A 253 -25.87 15.35 9.16
N GLU A 254 -25.59 16.14 10.16
CA GLU A 254 -25.49 17.60 10.12
C GLU A 254 -24.13 18.05 10.67
N ALA A 255 -23.50 19.01 10.01
CA ALA A 255 -22.26 19.59 10.52
C ALA A 255 -22.47 20.24 11.90
N GLY A 256 -21.54 20.03 12.82
CA GLY A 256 -21.57 20.55 14.17
C GLY A 256 -22.50 19.79 15.13
N LYS A 257 -23.13 18.71 14.68
CA LYS A 257 -23.86 17.79 15.56
C LYS A 257 -23.17 16.43 15.60
N PRO A 258 -22.90 15.88 16.80
CA PRO A 258 -22.25 14.59 16.90
C PRO A 258 -23.16 13.48 16.38
N THR A 259 -22.59 12.58 15.58
CA THR A 259 -23.25 11.38 15.04
C THR A 259 -22.88 10.16 15.89
N LEU A 260 -23.87 9.36 16.29
CA LEU A 260 -23.60 8.09 16.97
C LEU A 260 -23.09 7.07 15.97
N VAL A 261 -21.84 6.59 16.15
CA VAL A 261 -21.16 5.74 15.18
C VAL A 261 -20.80 4.39 15.79
N ARG A 262 -21.15 3.33 15.07
CA ARG A 262 -20.66 1.98 15.31
C ARG A 262 -19.85 1.47 14.11
N MET A 263 -18.58 1.16 14.36
CA MET A 263 -17.75 0.38 13.43
C MET A 263 -17.86 -1.10 13.78
N HIS A 264 -18.24 -1.94 12.82
CA HIS A 264 -18.42 -3.37 13.02
C HIS A 264 -17.70 -4.16 11.92
N GLN A 265 -16.67 -4.92 12.30
CA GLN A 265 -16.09 -5.90 11.41
C GLN A 265 -16.99 -7.13 11.38
N VAL A 266 -17.50 -7.49 10.21
CA VAL A 266 -18.42 -8.62 10.04
C VAL A 266 -17.72 -9.92 10.40
N ASP A 267 -18.31 -10.64 11.33
CA ASP A 267 -17.88 -11.94 11.79
C ASP A 267 -18.95 -12.98 11.48
N PHE A 268 -18.73 -13.76 10.44
CA PHE A 268 -19.72 -14.72 9.97
C PHE A 268 -20.12 -15.74 11.05
N ALA A 269 -19.15 -16.24 11.83
CA ALA A 269 -19.42 -17.21 12.91
C ALA A 269 -20.25 -16.57 14.04
N ALA A 270 -19.91 -15.36 14.45
CA ALA A 270 -20.62 -14.65 15.52
C ALA A 270 -21.95 -14.06 15.06
N ASP A 271 -21.95 -13.33 13.95
CA ASP A 271 -23.09 -12.51 13.52
C ASP A 271 -24.19 -13.33 12.82
N ILE A 272 -23.81 -14.41 12.12
CA ILE A 272 -24.74 -15.24 11.31
C ILE A 272 -25.00 -16.58 11.97
N LEU A 273 -23.92 -17.30 12.39
CA LEU A 273 -24.05 -18.64 12.94
C LEU A 273 -24.31 -18.66 14.46
N GLY A 274 -24.16 -17.53 15.15
CA GLY A 274 -24.41 -17.42 16.58
C GLY A 274 -23.45 -18.25 17.44
N HIS A 275 -22.16 -18.23 17.14
CA HIS A 275 -21.13 -18.98 17.88
C HIS A 275 -21.20 -18.67 19.38
N VAL A 276 -21.26 -19.70 20.22
CA VAL A 276 -21.57 -19.58 21.66
C VAL A 276 -20.56 -18.76 22.46
N GLU A 277 -19.29 -18.77 22.07
CA GLU A 277 -18.23 -18.00 22.72
C GLU A 277 -18.19 -16.52 22.23
N ALA A 278 -18.93 -16.21 21.16
CA ALA A 278 -19.04 -14.86 20.66
C ALA A 278 -20.07 -14.04 21.41
N ARG A 279 -19.97 -12.71 21.33
CA ARG A 279 -20.96 -11.80 21.94
C ARG A 279 -22.28 -11.91 21.18
N GLN A 280 -23.29 -12.47 21.82
CA GLN A 280 -24.62 -12.68 21.25
C GLN A 280 -25.37 -11.35 21.01
N ASN A 281 -26.13 -11.31 19.93
CA ASN A 281 -27.02 -10.19 19.55
C ASN A 281 -26.31 -8.83 19.42
N TYR A 282 -25.04 -8.84 19.01
CA TYR A 282 -24.23 -7.63 18.99
C TYR A 282 -24.69 -6.63 17.92
N VAL A 283 -24.92 -7.11 16.69
CA VAL A 283 -25.46 -6.30 15.58
C VAL A 283 -26.89 -5.85 15.85
N PRO A 284 -27.85 -6.70 16.23
CA PRO A 284 -29.18 -6.29 16.62
C PRO A 284 -29.19 -5.15 17.63
N ARG A 285 -28.48 -5.31 18.75
CA ARG A 285 -28.43 -4.27 19.81
C ARG A 285 -27.80 -2.97 19.34
N ALA A 286 -26.79 -3.03 18.46
CA ALA A 286 -26.19 -1.81 17.92
C ALA A 286 -27.18 -1.04 17.04
N LEU A 287 -27.92 -1.73 16.16
CA LEU A 287 -28.93 -1.10 15.31
C LEU A 287 -30.12 -0.53 16.15
N GLU A 288 -30.59 -1.26 17.14
CA GLU A 288 -31.61 -0.78 18.08
C GLU A 288 -31.15 0.47 18.85
N SER A 289 -29.91 0.49 19.33
CA SER A 289 -29.33 1.63 20.03
C SER A 289 -29.22 2.85 19.12
N ILE A 290 -28.78 2.67 17.86
CA ILE A 290 -28.69 3.73 16.86
C ILE A 290 -30.11 4.25 16.53
N SER A 291 -31.05 3.36 16.36
CA SER A 291 -32.44 3.74 16.08
C SER A 291 -33.08 4.54 17.25
N ALA A 292 -32.82 4.16 18.49
CA ALA A 292 -33.32 4.83 19.67
C ALA A 292 -32.62 6.18 19.95
N HIS A 293 -31.47 6.46 19.36
CA HIS A 293 -30.75 7.71 19.55
C HIS A 293 -31.52 8.89 18.94
N GLU A 294 -31.64 10.01 19.64
CA GLU A 294 -32.38 11.19 19.15
C GLU A 294 -31.73 11.87 17.94
N GLY A 295 -30.41 11.80 17.83
CA GLY A 295 -29.60 12.35 16.70
C GLY A 295 -29.45 11.41 15.53
N ALA A 296 -28.57 11.79 14.63
CA ALA A 296 -28.12 10.92 13.53
C ALA A 296 -27.26 9.76 14.06
N GLY A 297 -27.36 8.62 13.40
CA GLY A 297 -26.57 7.46 13.75
C GLY A 297 -26.14 6.65 12.53
N VAL A 298 -24.98 6.01 12.63
CA VAL A 298 -24.37 5.22 11.54
C VAL A 298 -23.80 3.92 12.08
N THR A 299 -24.15 2.81 11.46
CA THR A 299 -23.40 1.54 11.60
C THR A 299 -22.66 1.26 10.31
N VAL A 300 -21.35 1.16 10.38
CA VAL A 300 -20.51 0.74 9.25
C VAL A 300 -20.11 -0.72 9.43
N PHE A 301 -20.47 -1.57 8.47
CA PHE A 301 -20.12 -2.97 8.39
C PHE A 301 -18.92 -3.13 7.46
N LEU A 302 -17.78 -3.46 8.02
CA LEU A 302 -16.55 -3.74 7.28
C LEU A 302 -16.48 -5.23 7.00
N ARG A 303 -16.48 -5.59 5.72
CA ARG A 303 -16.39 -6.98 5.27
C ARG A 303 -14.94 -7.30 4.92
N ASP A 304 -14.48 -8.47 5.33
CA ASP A 304 -13.20 -9.02 4.86
C ASP A 304 -13.45 -9.68 3.49
N PRO A 305 -12.74 -9.29 2.43
CA PRO A 305 -12.88 -9.92 1.12
C PRO A 305 -12.37 -11.37 1.11
N GLU A 306 -11.46 -11.70 2.01
CA GLU A 306 -10.90 -13.02 2.13
C GLU A 306 -11.61 -13.81 3.26
N LEU A 307 -12.49 -14.73 2.88
CA LEU A 307 -13.10 -15.70 3.81
C LEU A 307 -12.08 -16.69 4.41
N GLN A 308 -10.80 -16.55 4.08
CA GLN A 308 -9.73 -17.46 4.53
C GLN A 308 -9.57 -17.51 6.07
N GLY A 309 -10.01 -16.47 6.79
CA GLY A 309 -10.00 -16.46 8.25
C GLY A 309 -11.07 -17.32 8.92
N LEU A 310 -12.13 -17.72 8.21
CA LEU A 310 -13.24 -18.47 8.82
C LEU A 310 -12.82 -19.87 9.21
N ALA A 311 -12.11 -20.59 8.34
CA ALA A 311 -11.62 -21.95 8.64
C ALA A 311 -10.61 -21.94 9.79
N GLU A 312 -9.67 -21.01 9.79
CA GLU A 312 -8.66 -20.86 10.86
C GLU A 312 -9.31 -20.50 12.21
N ARG A 313 -10.30 -19.62 12.19
CA ARG A 313 -11.03 -19.18 13.37
C ARG A 313 -11.91 -20.29 13.95
N LEU A 314 -12.58 -21.06 13.10
CA LEU A 314 -13.35 -22.23 13.53
C LEU A 314 -12.45 -23.37 14.01
N ALA A 315 -11.21 -23.45 13.55
CA ALA A 315 -10.21 -24.41 14.01
C ALA A 315 -9.51 -23.97 15.31
N GLY A 316 -9.85 -22.81 15.88
CA GLY A 316 -9.22 -22.30 17.12
C GLY A 316 -7.77 -21.85 16.94
N VAL A 317 -7.32 -21.59 15.71
CA VAL A 317 -5.99 -21.08 15.41
C VAL A 317 -5.99 -19.58 15.64
N GLU A 318 -5.57 -19.13 16.82
CA GLU A 318 -5.25 -17.71 17.05
C GLU A 318 -3.99 -17.34 16.26
N LYS A 319 -4.16 -16.76 15.08
CA LYS A 319 -3.07 -15.95 14.52
C LYS A 319 -2.97 -14.65 15.31
N PRO A 320 -1.74 -14.21 15.66
CA PRO A 320 -1.58 -12.86 16.16
C PRO A 320 -2.28 -11.92 15.19
N ALA A 321 -3.24 -11.15 15.70
CA ALA A 321 -3.98 -10.18 14.92
C ALA A 321 -2.94 -9.32 14.18
N ALA A 322 -2.87 -9.47 12.87
CA ALA A 322 -1.96 -8.66 12.10
C ALA A 322 -2.36 -7.21 12.35
N VAL A 323 -1.54 -6.48 13.09
CA VAL A 323 -1.71 -5.05 13.43
C VAL A 323 -2.05 -4.27 12.17
N ASP A 324 -1.56 -4.73 11.04
CA ASP A 324 -1.80 -4.17 9.72
C ASP A 324 -3.27 -4.31 9.24
N ARG A 325 -3.98 -5.41 9.54
CA ARG A 325 -5.40 -5.59 9.15
C ARG A 325 -6.35 -4.66 9.91
N SER A 326 -6.13 -4.47 11.20
CA SER A 326 -6.96 -3.56 11.99
C SER A 326 -6.79 -2.12 11.50
N ILE A 327 -5.57 -1.70 11.22
CA ILE A 327 -5.26 -0.36 10.71
C ILE A 327 -5.86 -0.14 9.31
N ARG A 328 -5.85 -1.15 8.42
CA ARG A 328 -6.51 -1.07 7.11
C ARG A 328 -8.02 -0.85 7.24
N ASN A 329 -8.68 -1.62 8.07
CA ASN A 329 -10.13 -1.51 8.29
C ASN A 329 -10.52 -0.15 8.89
N TYR A 330 -9.69 0.43 9.76
CA TYR A 330 -9.92 1.78 10.27
C TYR A 330 -9.84 2.84 9.15
N GLY A 331 -8.89 2.72 8.22
CA GLY A 331 -8.76 3.63 7.08
C GLY A 331 -9.97 3.62 6.15
N VAL A 332 -10.49 2.44 5.81
CA VAL A 332 -11.72 2.28 5.01
C VAL A 332 -12.91 2.89 5.74
N GLY A 333 -13.07 2.55 7.02
CA GLY A 333 -14.16 3.06 7.82
C GLY A 333 -14.14 4.58 7.98
N ALA A 334 -12.97 5.18 8.16
CA ALA A 334 -12.82 6.63 8.23
C ALA A 334 -13.23 7.31 6.92
N GLN A 335 -12.83 6.77 5.76
CA GLN A 335 -13.23 7.30 4.46
C GLN A 335 -14.75 7.19 4.21
N ILE A 336 -15.39 6.09 4.63
CA ILE A 336 -16.85 5.95 4.59
C ILE A 336 -17.51 7.03 5.45
N LEU A 337 -17.06 7.23 6.69
CA LEU A 337 -17.61 8.25 7.58
C LEU A 337 -17.44 9.67 7.02
N LEU A 338 -16.28 9.96 6.42
CA LEU A 338 -16.02 11.24 5.77
C LEU A 338 -16.94 11.48 4.57
N ASP A 339 -17.18 10.46 3.75
CA ASP A 339 -18.10 10.54 2.61
C ASP A 339 -19.56 10.72 3.05
N LEU A 340 -19.95 10.15 4.19
CA LEU A 340 -21.24 10.36 4.83
C LEU A 340 -21.40 11.77 5.42
N GLY A 341 -20.31 12.54 5.53
CA GLY A 341 -20.32 13.88 6.13
C GLY A 341 -20.16 13.90 7.65
N VAL A 342 -19.80 12.78 8.27
CA VAL A 342 -19.51 12.71 9.72
C VAL A 342 -18.24 13.48 10.01
N ARG A 343 -18.31 14.47 10.91
CA ARG A 343 -17.17 15.28 11.38
C ARG A 343 -16.97 15.11 12.87
N ASP A 344 -18.05 15.11 13.63
CA ASP A 344 -18.07 14.90 15.05
C ASP A 344 -18.83 13.61 15.36
N MET A 345 -18.27 12.72 16.17
CA MET A 345 -18.87 11.42 16.43
C MET A 345 -18.82 11.00 17.90
N ILE A 346 -19.84 10.25 18.30
CA ILE A 346 -19.87 9.48 19.54
C ILE A 346 -19.66 8.02 19.17
N VAL A 347 -18.53 7.43 19.57
CA VAL A 347 -18.20 6.05 19.19
C VAL A 347 -18.82 5.05 20.14
N MET A 348 -19.64 4.15 19.61
CA MET A 348 -20.10 2.96 20.32
C MET A 348 -18.99 1.90 20.30
N SER A 349 -18.28 1.74 21.41
CA SER A 349 -17.22 0.76 21.56
C SER A 349 -17.49 -0.20 22.71
N SER A 350 -17.08 -1.45 22.55
CA SER A 350 -17.09 -2.46 23.61
C SER A 350 -15.77 -2.51 24.40
N THR A 351 -14.73 -1.83 23.89
CA THR A 351 -13.42 -1.67 24.52
C THR A 351 -13.10 -0.18 24.56
N ARG A 352 -12.20 0.24 25.47
CA ARG A 352 -11.74 1.64 25.46
C ARG A 352 -11.03 1.90 24.12
N PRO A 353 -11.48 2.88 23.32
CA PRO A 353 -10.84 3.19 22.05
C PRO A 353 -9.41 3.68 22.28
N ASN A 354 -8.48 3.26 21.43
CA ASN A 354 -7.16 3.87 21.36
C ASN A 354 -7.29 5.14 20.49
N PRO A 355 -7.17 6.35 21.06
CA PRO A 355 -7.37 7.59 20.31
C PRO A 355 -6.34 7.82 19.19
N ALA A 356 -5.22 7.09 19.18
CA ALA A 356 -4.22 7.18 18.12
C ALA A 356 -4.60 6.42 16.84
N ALA A 357 -5.72 5.68 16.84
CA ALA A 357 -6.19 4.88 15.70
C ALA A 357 -7.39 5.51 14.96
N LEU A 358 -7.82 6.70 15.36
CA LEU A 358 -8.89 7.50 14.76
C LEU A 358 -8.34 8.82 14.20
#